data_b13e123615cc5adaddaf5f485515379c
#
_entry.id   b13e123615cc5adaddaf5f485515379c
#
_cell.length_a   1.000
_cell.length_b   1.000
_cell.length_c   1.000
_cell.angle_alpha   90.00
_cell.angle_beta   90.00
_cell.angle_gamma   90.00
#
_symmetry.space_group_name_H-M   'P 1'
#
loop_
_entity.id
_entity.type
_entity.pdbx_description
1 polymer ?
#
loop_
_entity_poly.entity_id
_entity_poly.type
_entity_poly.pdbx_seq_one_letter_code
_entity_poly.pdbx_strand_id
1 'polypeptide(L)'
;AQNIRDVIERLAMAYPDISFKLVHDEKTMLDLPAAPQLERLQQLMGREFAENALRIEAERDGIRLTGYAGLPTLNRGTNQYQYFFVNGRPVKDRLIIGAIRGAYMDFLAHDRHPMLCLFLNIPPDLVDVNVHPAKAEVRFQDSALVRGLIVGGLKHALAAAGHRASTTVAGQTLQSFQTPAS
;
A
#
# COMPACT_ATOMS: atom_id res chain seq x y z
N ALA A 1 3.21 23.97 9.55
CA ALA A 1 4.32 23.00 9.54
C ALA A 1 3.86 21.57 9.26
N GLN A 2 2.82 21.11 9.93
CA GLN A 2 2.31 19.73 9.74
C GLN A 2 1.86 19.46 8.30
N ASN A 3 1.10 20.37 7.70
CA ASN A 3 0.63 20.23 6.32
C ASN A 3 1.75 20.15 5.29
N ILE A 4 2.83 20.92 5.48
CA ILE A 4 3.99 20.89 4.59
C ILE A 4 4.71 19.54 4.71
N ARG A 5 4.87 19.05 5.92
CA ARG A 5 5.46 17.74 6.16
C ARG A 5 4.67 16.63 5.47
N ASP A 6 3.35 16.62 5.62
CA ASP A 6 2.47 15.63 4.99
C ASP A 6 2.57 15.63 3.47
N VAL A 7 2.66 16.80 2.85
CA VAL A 7 2.86 16.93 1.40
C VAL A 7 4.21 16.36 0.98
N ILE A 8 5.29 16.67 1.71
CA ILE A 8 6.63 16.18 1.40
C ILE A 8 6.72 14.67 1.60
N GLU A 9 6.12 14.13 2.65
CA GLU A 9 6.09 12.69 2.89
C GLU A 9 5.39 11.94 1.73
N ARG A 10 4.28 12.45 1.23
CA ARG A 10 3.60 11.87 0.06
C ARG A 10 4.41 11.96 -1.22
N LEU A 11 5.06 13.09 -1.47
CA LEU A 11 6.00 13.23 -2.59
C LEU A 11 7.15 12.22 -2.47
N ALA A 12 7.69 12.05 -1.29
CA ALA A 12 8.77 11.10 -1.02
C ALA A 12 8.34 9.64 -1.25
N MET A 13 7.11 9.28 -0.95
CA MET A 13 6.55 7.97 -1.28
C MET A 13 6.48 7.72 -2.79
N ALA A 14 6.07 8.74 -3.55
CA ALA A 14 5.93 8.65 -5.01
C ALA A 14 7.28 8.66 -5.74
N TYR A 15 8.31 9.27 -5.15
CA TYR A 15 9.63 9.44 -5.76
C TYR A 15 10.75 8.94 -4.83
N PRO A 16 10.89 7.63 -4.64
CA PRO A 16 11.88 7.06 -3.71
C PRO A 16 13.33 7.28 -4.13
N ASP A 17 13.59 7.48 -5.42
CA ASP A 17 14.91 7.75 -6.00
C ASP A 17 15.38 9.21 -5.83
N ILE A 18 14.54 10.09 -5.27
CA ILE A 18 14.86 11.48 -4.98
C ILE A 18 15.03 11.65 -3.47
N SER A 19 16.07 12.38 -3.07
CA SER A 19 16.29 12.76 -1.66
C SER A 19 15.38 13.94 -1.29
N PHE A 20 14.82 13.89 -0.08
CA PHE A 20 14.00 14.97 0.47
C PHE A 20 14.52 15.39 1.83
N LYS A 21 14.65 16.68 2.06
CA LYS A 21 15.03 17.24 3.34
C LYS A 21 14.13 18.43 3.68
N LEU A 22 13.59 18.43 4.89
CA LEU A 22 12.79 19.54 5.42
C LEU A 22 13.45 20.09 6.66
N VAL A 23 13.75 21.39 6.63
CA VAL A 23 14.32 22.13 7.77
C VAL A 23 13.35 23.24 8.14
N HIS A 24 13.08 23.39 9.42
CA HIS A 24 12.26 24.47 9.99
C HIS A 24 12.93 24.99 11.26
N ASP A 25 13.12 26.31 11.36
CA ASP A 25 13.80 26.96 12.48
C ASP A 25 15.13 26.29 12.86
N GLU A 26 15.97 26.06 11.84
CA GLU A 26 17.31 25.43 11.96
C GLU A 26 17.26 23.96 12.42
N LYS A 27 16.07 23.38 12.62
CA LYS A 27 15.89 21.96 12.97
C LYS A 27 15.53 21.14 11.76
N THR A 28 16.21 20.03 11.57
CA THR A 28 15.85 19.05 10.55
C THR A 28 14.58 18.30 10.98
N MET A 29 13.50 18.52 10.25
CA MET A 29 12.19 17.89 10.48
C MET A 29 12.06 16.58 9.73
N LEU A 30 12.74 16.45 8.60
CA LEU A 30 12.71 15.29 7.75
C LEU A 30 14.03 15.21 6.97
N ASP A 31 14.62 14.04 6.92
CA ASP A 31 15.80 13.76 6.10
C ASP A 31 15.66 12.36 5.51
N LEU A 32 15.34 12.31 4.22
CA LEU A 32 15.05 11.09 3.49
C LEU A 32 16.02 10.99 2.31
N PRO A 33 17.11 10.22 2.44
CA PRO A 33 17.98 9.94 1.31
C PRO A 33 17.25 9.10 0.26
N ALA A 34 17.68 9.18 -1.00
CA ALA A 34 17.21 8.29 -2.04
C ALA A 34 17.41 6.83 -1.61
N ALA A 35 16.41 5.99 -1.87
CA ALA A 35 16.40 4.60 -1.43
C ALA A 35 15.52 3.74 -2.36
N PRO A 36 15.65 2.41 -2.35
CA PRO A 36 14.65 1.52 -2.92
C PRO A 36 13.27 1.77 -2.31
N GLN A 37 12.22 1.47 -3.07
CA GLN A 37 10.84 1.82 -2.69
C GLN A 37 10.46 1.29 -1.30
N LEU A 38 10.75 0.04 -0.98
CA LEU A 38 10.40 -0.53 0.32
C LEU A 38 11.17 0.13 1.48
N GLU A 39 12.43 0.47 1.29
CA GLU A 39 13.20 1.23 2.29
C GLU A 39 12.63 2.64 2.51
N ARG A 40 12.22 3.31 1.45
CA ARG A 40 11.56 4.61 1.55
C ARG A 40 10.25 4.50 2.34
N LEU A 41 9.45 3.47 2.09
CA LEU A 41 8.23 3.21 2.85
C LEU A 41 8.52 2.85 4.31
N GLN A 42 9.60 2.14 4.58
CA GLN A 42 10.06 1.89 5.95
C GLN A 42 10.38 3.18 6.69
N GLN A 43 11.07 4.11 6.04
CA GLN A 43 11.39 5.42 6.61
C GLN A 43 10.14 6.24 6.97
N LEU A 44 9.07 6.11 6.19
CA LEU A 44 7.84 6.90 6.33
C LEU A 44 6.73 6.20 7.10
N MET A 45 6.58 4.89 6.94
CA MET A 45 5.49 4.10 7.52
C MET A 45 5.94 3.20 8.68
N GLY A 46 7.24 3.10 8.91
CA GLY A 46 7.79 2.34 10.00
C GLY A 46 8.30 0.95 9.61
N ARG A 47 9.16 0.42 10.45
CA ARG A 47 9.80 -0.88 10.27
C ARG A 47 8.79 -2.04 10.32
N GLU A 48 7.82 -1.96 11.22
CA GLU A 48 6.78 -2.97 11.35
C GLU A 48 5.99 -3.15 10.04
N PHE A 49 5.67 -2.04 9.35
CA PHE A 49 5.04 -2.10 8.04
C PHE A 49 5.95 -2.80 7.01
N ALA A 50 7.21 -2.41 6.92
CA ALA A 50 8.14 -2.98 5.93
C ALA A 50 8.34 -4.50 6.13
N GLU A 51 8.41 -4.96 7.38
CA GLU A 51 8.55 -6.38 7.72
C GLU A 51 7.28 -7.20 7.42
N ASN A 52 6.12 -6.57 7.36
CA ASN A 52 4.82 -7.21 7.13
C ASN A 52 4.18 -6.82 5.79
N ALA A 53 4.95 -6.17 4.91
CA ALA A 53 4.45 -5.72 3.62
C ALA A 53 4.51 -6.81 2.56
N LEU A 54 3.42 -6.94 1.82
CA LEU A 54 3.31 -7.78 0.64
C LEU A 54 3.48 -6.92 -0.62
N ARG A 55 4.31 -7.35 -1.53
CA ARG A 55 4.45 -6.71 -2.84
C ARG A 55 3.18 -6.93 -3.66
N ILE A 56 2.61 -5.85 -4.16
CA ILE A 56 1.44 -5.87 -5.03
C ILE A 56 1.90 -5.59 -6.45
N GLU A 57 1.48 -6.45 -7.36
CA GLU A 57 1.69 -6.26 -8.80
C GLU A 57 0.51 -6.90 -9.54
N ALA A 58 -0.26 -6.07 -10.25
CA ALA A 58 -1.39 -6.51 -11.05
C ALA A 58 -1.53 -5.58 -12.25
N GLU A 59 -1.93 -6.13 -13.39
CA GLU A 59 -2.11 -5.38 -14.61
C GLU A 59 -3.34 -5.89 -15.37
N ARG A 60 -4.12 -4.97 -15.94
CA ARG A 60 -5.27 -5.28 -16.77
C ARG A 60 -5.57 -4.12 -17.70
N ASP A 61 -5.70 -4.41 -18.98
CA ASP A 61 -6.11 -3.44 -20.03
C ASP A 61 -5.27 -2.15 -20.01
N GLY A 62 -3.95 -2.27 -19.81
CA GLY A 62 -3.04 -1.14 -19.78
C GLY A 62 -3.01 -0.38 -18.45
N ILE A 63 -3.78 -0.81 -17.45
CA ILE A 63 -3.80 -0.24 -16.10
C ILE A 63 -2.95 -1.14 -15.20
N ARG A 64 -2.00 -0.54 -14.47
CA ARG A 64 -1.06 -1.26 -13.62
C ARG A 64 -1.16 -0.81 -12.17
N LEU A 65 -1.31 -1.77 -11.27
CA LEU A 65 -1.29 -1.57 -9.83
C LEU A 65 0.00 -2.15 -9.25
N THR A 66 0.75 -1.32 -8.53
CA THR A 66 1.99 -1.72 -7.86
C THR A 66 2.02 -1.18 -6.44
N GLY A 67 3.03 -1.54 -5.67
CA GLY A 67 3.26 -1.04 -4.32
C GLY A 67 3.29 -2.15 -3.29
N TYR A 68 2.93 -1.80 -2.05
CA TYR A 68 2.99 -2.69 -0.91
C TYR A 68 1.76 -2.57 -0.05
N ALA A 69 1.25 -3.71 0.40
CA ALA A 69 0.10 -3.80 1.31
C ALA A 69 0.47 -4.62 2.53
N GLY A 70 0.08 -4.15 3.70
CA GLY A 70 0.35 -4.84 4.95
C GLY A 70 -0.45 -6.13 5.12
N LEU A 71 0.13 -7.11 5.78
CA LEU A 71 -0.59 -8.28 6.24
C LEU A 71 -1.77 -7.86 7.15
N PRO A 72 -2.88 -8.62 7.18
CA PRO A 72 -4.04 -8.29 8.01
C PRO A 72 -3.73 -8.19 9.50
N THR A 73 -2.70 -8.90 9.98
CA THR A 73 -2.23 -8.82 11.38
C THR A 73 -1.73 -7.43 11.77
N LEU A 74 -1.31 -6.63 10.79
CA LEU A 74 -0.93 -5.24 10.96
C LEU A 74 -2.08 -4.34 10.52
N ASN A 75 -2.86 -3.85 11.45
CA ASN A 75 -4.03 -3.03 11.17
C ASN A 75 -4.14 -1.85 12.14
N ARG A 76 -4.99 -0.88 11.79
CA ARG A 76 -5.21 0.36 12.54
C ARG A 76 -6.71 0.63 12.69
N GLY A 77 -7.05 1.46 13.66
CA GLY A 77 -8.43 1.88 13.90
C GLY A 77 -8.95 2.92 12.90
N THR A 78 -8.08 3.48 12.07
CA THR A 78 -8.43 4.47 11.06
C THR A 78 -7.79 4.11 9.71
N ASN A 79 -8.28 4.71 8.62
CA ASN A 79 -7.72 4.53 7.28
C ASN A 79 -6.64 5.56 6.90
N GLN A 80 -6.12 6.32 7.86
CA GLN A 80 -5.13 7.37 7.59
C GLN A 80 -3.76 6.84 7.13
N TYR A 81 -3.49 5.55 7.33
CA TYR A 81 -2.26 4.89 6.87
C TYR A 81 -2.46 4.13 5.56
N GLN A 82 -3.46 4.49 4.80
CA GLN A 82 -3.70 4.02 3.43
C GLN A 82 -3.32 5.13 2.45
N TYR A 83 -2.20 4.92 1.76
CA TYR A 83 -1.69 5.86 0.76
C TYR A 83 -1.93 5.29 -0.62
N PHE A 84 -2.63 6.06 -1.46
CA PHE A 84 -2.93 5.65 -2.82
C PHE A 84 -2.58 6.78 -3.79
N PHE A 85 -1.89 6.42 -4.87
CA PHE A 85 -1.42 7.37 -5.88
C PHE A 85 -1.95 6.97 -7.26
N VAL A 86 -2.47 7.93 -7.98
CA VAL A 86 -2.86 7.77 -9.40
C VAL A 86 -1.92 8.60 -10.24
N ASN A 87 -1.14 7.95 -11.09
CA ASN A 87 -0.12 8.60 -11.94
C ASN A 87 0.79 9.55 -11.13
N GLY A 88 1.23 9.12 -9.96
CA GLY A 88 2.11 9.87 -9.05
C GLY A 88 1.40 10.90 -8.17
N ARG A 89 0.11 11.08 -8.30
CA ARG A 89 -0.68 12.04 -7.52
C ARG A 89 -1.41 11.36 -6.37
N PRO A 90 -1.26 11.83 -5.10
CA PRO A 90 -1.99 11.26 -3.98
C PRO A 90 -3.49 11.51 -4.13
N VAL A 91 -4.29 10.48 -3.86
CA VAL A 91 -5.74 10.55 -3.94
C VAL A 91 -6.38 9.95 -2.70
N LYS A 92 -7.56 10.48 -2.34
CA LYS A 92 -8.47 9.90 -1.36
C LYS A 92 -9.84 9.79 -2.02
N ASP A 93 -10.23 8.59 -2.38
CA ASP A 93 -11.43 8.34 -3.17
C ASP A 93 -12.26 7.22 -2.53
N ARG A 94 -13.57 7.37 -2.52
CA ARG A 94 -14.49 6.41 -1.91
C ARG A 94 -14.47 5.05 -2.58
N LEU A 95 -14.33 5.02 -3.90
CA LEU A 95 -14.23 3.78 -4.66
C LEU A 95 -12.99 3.00 -4.25
N ILE A 96 -11.85 3.67 -4.14
CA ILE A 96 -10.56 3.07 -3.75
C ILE A 96 -10.63 2.57 -2.31
N ILE A 97 -11.13 3.39 -1.38
CA ILE A 97 -11.30 3.00 0.02
C ILE A 97 -12.23 1.78 0.13
N GLY A 98 -13.33 1.77 -0.60
CA GLY A 98 -14.26 0.64 -0.65
C GLY A 98 -13.66 -0.62 -1.26
N ALA A 99 -12.84 -0.49 -2.29
CA ALA A 99 -12.14 -1.62 -2.91
C ALA A 99 -11.12 -2.25 -1.94
N ILE A 100 -10.35 -1.45 -1.22
CA ILE A 100 -9.41 -1.91 -0.20
C ILE A 100 -10.17 -2.65 0.92
N ARG A 101 -11.25 -2.06 1.42
CA ARG A 101 -12.09 -2.69 2.43
C ARG A 101 -12.64 -4.04 1.95
N GLY A 102 -13.13 -4.11 0.72
CA GLY A 102 -13.64 -5.34 0.11
C GLY A 102 -12.57 -6.43 0.01
N ALA A 103 -11.33 -6.07 -0.31
CA ALA A 103 -10.23 -7.03 -0.41
C ALA A 103 -9.84 -7.64 0.94
N TYR A 104 -9.94 -6.88 2.03
CA TYR A 104 -9.58 -7.31 3.39
C TYR A 104 -10.77 -7.81 4.22
N MET A 105 -11.97 -7.82 3.67
CA MET A 105 -13.21 -8.12 4.38
C MET A 105 -13.17 -9.45 5.14
N ASP A 106 -12.56 -10.48 4.55
CA ASP A 106 -12.48 -11.82 5.14
C ASP A 106 -11.37 -11.96 6.19
N PHE A 107 -10.53 -10.94 6.37
CA PHE A 107 -9.35 -11.00 7.22
C PHE A 107 -9.37 -10.00 8.36
N LEU A 108 -10.20 -8.96 8.29
CA LEU A 108 -10.24 -7.87 9.28
C LEU A 108 -11.64 -7.69 9.84
N ALA A 109 -11.71 -7.31 11.11
CA ALA A 109 -12.94 -6.82 11.72
C ALA A 109 -13.40 -5.52 11.02
N HIS A 110 -14.69 -5.25 11.05
CA HIS A 110 -15.32 -4.14 10.32
C HIS A 110 -14.75 -2.75 10.66
N ASP A 111 -14.28 -2.56 11.88
CA ASP A 111 -13.70 -1.32 12.40
C ASP A 111 -12.16 -1.24 12.27
N ARG A 112 -11.54 -2.21 11.61
CA ARG A 112 -10.08 -2.26 11.42
C ARG A 112 -9.70 -2.01 9.98
N HIS A 113 -8.55 -1.37 9.78
CA HIS A 113 -8.06 -0.94 8.47
C HIS A 113 -6.61 -1.39 8.25
N PRO A 114 -6.28 -1.96 7.07
CA PRO A 114 -4.90 -2.31 6.75
C PRO A 114 -4.05 -1.06 6.52
N MET A 115 -2.75 -1.22 6.66
CA MET A 115 -1.77 -0.23 6.20
C MET A 115 -1.31 -0.60 4.79
N LEU A 116 -1.23 0.37 3.89
CA LEU A 116 -0.74 0.13 2.53
C LEU A 116 -0.26 1.41 1.85
N CYS A 117 0.55 1.24 0.82
CA CYS A 117 0.95 2.27 -0.12
C CYS A 117 0.91 1.69 -1.53
N LEU A 118 -0.05 2.11 -2.33
CA LEU A 118 -0.31 1.58 -3.66
C LEU A 118 -0.22 2.66 -4.72
N PHE A 119 0.23 2.27 -5.91
CA PHE A 119 0.41 3.12 -7.07
C PHE A 119 -0.37 2.56 -8.24
N LEU A 120 -1.27 3.36 -8.80
CA LEU A 120 -2.02 3.04 -10.01
C LEU A 120 -1.49 3.86 -11.17
N ASN A 121 -0.95 3.18 -12.18
CA ASN A 121 -0.59 3.78 -13.44
C ASN A 121 -1.71 3.49 -14.45
N ILE A 122 -2.32 4.54 -14.96
CA ILE A 122 -3.49 4.46 -15.84
C ILE A 122 -3.33 5.46 -16.99
N PRO A 123 -3.69 5.08 -18.23
CA PRO A 123 -3.70 6.03 -19.34
C PRO A 123 -4.50 7.29 -18.98
N PRO A 124 -3.97 8.50 -19.28
CA PRO A 124 -4.60 9.76 -18.86
C PRO A 124 -6.03 9.97 -19.38
N ASP A 125 -6.38 9.40 -20.51
CA ASP A 125 -7.71 9.46 -21.10
C ASP A 125 -8.75 8.58 -20.37
N LEU A 126 -8.31 7.68 -19.49
CA LEU A 126 -9.18 6.79 -18.71
C LEU A 126 -9.46 7.30 -17.28
N VAL A 127 -8.91 8.44 -16.91
CA VAL A 127 -9.10 9.02 -15.58
C VAL A 127 -9.22 10.54 -15.64
N ASP A 128 -10.13 11.09 -14.84
CA ASP A 128 -10.26 12.52 -14.62
C ASP A 128 -9.82 12.84 -13.19
N VAL A 129 -8.70 13.55 -13.06
CA VAL A 129 -8.05 13.84 -11.77
C VAL A 129 -8.42 15.21 -11.20
N ASN A 130 -9.15 16.05 -11.94
CA ASN A 130 -9.38 17.44 -11.58
C ASN A 130 -10.87 17.76 -11.38
N VAL A 131 -11.61 16.89 -10.75
CA VAL A 131 -13.04 17.12 -10.51
C VAL A 131 -13.25 18.26 -9.50
N HIS A 132 -12.39 18.32 -8.45
CA HIS A 132 -12.36 19.41 -7.47
C HIS A 132 -10.93 19.65 -7.00
N PRO A 133 -10.35 20.87 -7.21
CA PRO A 133 -8.97 21.16 -6.77
C PRO A 133 -8.72 20.98 -5.26
N ALA A 134 -9.76 21.14 -4.44
CA ALA A 134 -9.69 21.00 -2.98
C ALA A 134 -9.88 19.55 -2.51
N LYS A 135 -10.32 18.63 -3.38
CA LYS A 135 -10.56 17.24 -3.05
C LYS A 135 -9.64 16.34 -3.86
N ALA A 136 -8.94 15.44 -3.19
CA ALA A 136 -8.07 14.46 -3.80
C ALA A 136 -8.86 13.27 -4.41
N GLU A 137 -10.03 13.53 -4.98
CA GLU A 137 -10.90 12.57 -5.63
C GLU A 137 -10.58 12.46 -7.12
N VAL A 138 -10.81 11.28 -7.68
CA VAL A 138 -10.64 11.00 -9.11
C VAL A 138 -11.91 10.36 -9.65
N ARG A 139 -12.13 10.50 -10.95
CA ARG A 139 -13.20 9.82 -11.66
C ARG A 139 -12.60 8.91 -12.72
N PHE A 140 -12.84 7.63 -12.61
CA PHE A 140 -12.41 6.64 -13.59
C PHE A 140 -13.46 6.46 -14.65
N GLN A 141 -13.03 6.32 -15.92
CA GLN A 141 -13.93 6.04 -17.02
C GLN A 141 -14.59 4.67 -16.86
N ASP A 142 -13.82 3.67 -16.41
CA ASP A 142 -14.31 2.34 -16.06
C ASP A 142 -14.02 2.03 -14.58
N SER A 143 -14.93 2.43 -13.71
CA SER A 143 -14.84 2.24 -12.29
C SER A 143 -14.81 0.77 -11.87
N ALA A 144 -15.57 -0.08 -12.57
CA ALA A 144 -15.63 -1.50 -12.28
C ALA A 144 -14.29 -2.20 -12.56
N LEU A 145 -13.61 -1.83 -13.64
CA LEU A 145 -12.31 -2.35 -14.00
C LEU A 145 -11.25 -2.00 -12.94
N VAL A 146 -11.19 -0.74 -12.52
CA VAL A 146 -10.26 -0.26 -11.50
C VAL A 146 -10.53 -0.94 -10.17
N ARG A 147 -11.79 -1.00 -9.75
CA ARG A 147 -12.18 -1.70 -8.53
C ARG A 147 -11.77 -3.18 -8.57
N GLY A 148 -12.05 -3.87 -9.65
CA GLY A 148 -11.69 -5.27 -9.84
C GLY A 148 -10.19 -5.52 -9.80
N LEU A 149 -9.41 -4.60 -10.36
CA LEU A 149 -7.94 -4.67 -10.33
C LEU A 149 -7.39 -4.53 -8.91
N ILE A 150 -7.90 -3.58 -8.13
CA ILE A 150 -7.49 -3.36 -6.74
C ILE A 150 -7.88 -4.56 -5.87
N VAL A 151 -9.13 -4.98 -5.91
CA VAL A 151 -9.63 -6.12 -5.12
C VAL A 151 -8.90 -7.40 -5.50
N GLY A 152 -8.77 -7.68 -6.79
CA GLY A 152 -8.11 -8.88 -7.29
C GLY A 152 -6.63 -8.92 -6.95
N GLY A 153 -5.91 -7.82 -7.14
CA GLY A 153 -4.49 -7.71 -6.82
C GLY A 153 -4.20 -7.92 -5.34
N LEU A 154 -4.99 -7.31 -4.46
CA LEU A 154 -4.86 -7.47 -3.02
C LEU A 154 -5.23 -8.87 -2.55
N LYS A 155 -6.36 -9.41 -3.01
CA LYS A 155 -6.79 -10.78 -2.65
C LYS A 155 -5.78 -11.83 -3.09
N HIS A 156 -5.23 -11.68 -4.30
CA HIS A 156 -4.20 -12.58 -4.80
C HIS A 156 -2.95 -12.60 -3.90
N ALA A 157 -2.45 -11.43 -3.50
CA ALA A 157 -1.30 -11.30 -2.63
C ALA A 157 -1.59 -11.88 -1.22
N LEU A 158 -2.76 -11.61 -0.67
CA LEU A 158 -3.17 -12.12 0.65
C LEU A 158 -3.33 -13.65 0.65
N ALA A 159 -3.91 -14.22 -0.39
CA ALA A 159 -4.04 -15.67 -0.55
C ALA A 159 -2.67 -16.36 -0.69
N ALA A 160 -1.78 -15.80 -1.49
CA ALA A 160 -0.42 -16.32 -1.65
C ALA A 160 0.38 -16.28 -0.35
N ALA A 161 0.24 -15.24 0.47
CA ALA A 161 0.87 -15.12 1.78
C ALA A 161 0.33 -16.16 2.77
N GLY A 162 -0.99 -16.35 2.80
CA GLY A 162 -1.63 -17.37 3.65
C GLY A 162 -1.19 -18.79 3.29
N HIS A 163 -1.09 -19.09 2.00
CA HIS A 163 -0.63 -20.41 1.52
C HIS A 163 0.82 -20.67 1.91
N ARG A 164 1.71 -19.70 1.75
CA ARG A 164 3.12 -19.83 2.17
C ARG A 164 3.26 -20.08 3.67
N ALA A 165 2.51 -19.36 4.50
CA ALA A 165 2.50 -19.54 5.96
C ALA A 165 2.05 -20.96 6.34
N SER A 166 1.00 -21.49 5.72
CA SER A 166 0.50 -22.84 5.95
C SER A 166 1.53 -23.92 5.58
N THR A 167 2.21 -23.73 4.44
CA THR A 167 3.26 -24.67 3.99
C THR A 167 4.45 -24.68 4.94
N THR A 168 4.86 -23.52 5.44
CA THR A 168 5.97 -23.40 6.41
C THR A 168 5.63 -24.12 7.72
N VAL A 169 4.43 -23.93 8.25
CA VAL A 169 3.98 -24.60 9.47
C VAL A 169 3.94 -26.13 9.28
N ALA A 170 3.38 -26.58 8.15
CA ALA A 170 3.34 -28.02 7.83
C ALA A 170 4.75 -28.62 7.73
N GLY A 171 5.69 -27.92 7.10
CA GLY A 171 7.09 -28.34 6.99
C GLY A 171 7.78 -28.45 8.36
N GLN A 172 7.58 -27.47 9.23
CA GLN A 172 8.14 -27.49 10.60
C GLN A 172 7.54 -28.63 11.44
N THR A 173 6.24 -28.84 11.31
CA THR A 173 5.55 -29.93 12.03
C THR A 173 6.05 -31.31 11.58
N LEU A 174 6.23 -31.51 10.28
CA LEU A 174 6.76 -32.77 9.75
C LEU A 174 8.21 -33.02 10.20
N GLN A 175 9.03 -31.98 10.28
CA GLN A 175 10.41 -32.11 10.80
C GLN A 175 10.44 -32.44 12.29
N SER A 176 9.51 -31.94 13.08
CA SER A 176 9.43 -32.26 14.53
C SER A 176 9.01 -33.68 14.80
N PHE A 177 8.36 -34.38 13.87
CA PHE A 177 7.99 -35.79 13.97
C PHE A 177 9.09 -36.74 13.46
N GLN A 178 10.14 -36.23 12.84
CA GLN A 178 11.31 -37.02 12.42
C GLN A 178 12.38 -36.98 13.52
N THR A 179 12.09 -37.48 14.71
CA THR A 179 13.13 -37.71 15.71
C THR A 179 13.86 -39.00 15.34
N PRO A 180 15.19 -39.01 15.23
CA PRO A 180 15.90 -40.27 15.00
C PRO A 180 15.73 -41.18 16.22
N ALA A 181 15.23 -42.38 15.98
CA ALA A 181 15.31 -43.42 16.95
C ALA A 181 16.79 -43.76 17.19
N SER A 182 17.22 -43.65 18.44
CA SER A 182 18.54 -44.13 18.91
C SER A 182 18.58 -45.61 18.95
#